data_b30c98b037e67910c8b594ff77ea8a54
#
_entry.id   b30c98b037e67910c8b594ff77ea8a54
#
_cell.length_a   1.000
_cell.length_b   1.000
_cell.length_c   1.000
_cell.angle_alpha   90.00
_cell.angle_beta   90.00
_cell.angle_gamma   90.00
#
_symmetry.space_group_name_H-M   'P 1'
#
loop_
_entity.id
_entity.type
_entity.pdbx_description
1 polymer ?
#
loop_
_entity_poly.entity_id
_entity_poly.type
_entity_poly.pdbx_seq_one_letter_code
_entity_poly.pdbx_strand_id
1 'polypeptide(L)'
;MSDVTLPKLDWRIVFNRASPPGYRGWGRVRAAQLTDMARAVSAAAWGQAFNAVLLILILAGSIDPSILALWLLALTLLMLRAFTFLKRVQERMVHSIPRRAIDRAGHHSVIFGFLWAIPAVYFFPAATDAEQLAICMITAGMMAGAAFILSNVPPAAGAYICTMGAAATCLLLNTGWPLIAAIGPVYTIGLLVIVYSSGRAFMLRKCVELELEERTETVSLLLRDYETSDADWLWELNANLLLQNVSPRFARAIGRPVEEVEGKSLPDLLSHEGIAGPATAKALVSLTDLLARRAPFSEIQACISGNDGTRCIELSARPRYNGQGRFIGYRGVGSDVTEAREAADRIAHMARHDALTGLPNRLQLLEALGEALTGVQENGGLCAMLLIDLDRFKSVNDSLGHVAGDHLLRQVS
;
A
#
# COMPACT_ATOMS: atom_id res chain seq x y z
N MET A 1 -16.72 -2.35 0.88
CA MET A 1 -15.98 -1.52 -0.10
C MET A 1 -16.52 -0.11 0.07
N SER A 2 -15.84 0.75 0.82
CA SER A 2 -16.21 2.18 0.90
C SER A 2 -15.82 2.82 -0.43
N ASP A 3 -16.81 3.41 -1.10
CA ASP A 3 -16.60 4.19 -2.32
C ASP A 3 -15.51 5.23 -2.11
N VAL A 4 -14.52 5.22 -3.01
CA VAL A 4 -13.47 6.25 -3.06
C VAL A 4 -14.15 7.56 -3.41
N THR A 5 -14.45 8.37 -2.42
CA THR A 5 -14.98 9.72 -2.67
C THR A 5 -13.84 10.65 -3.05
N LEU A 6 -13.52 10.67 -4.34
CA LEU A 6 -12.56 11.63 -4.88
C LEU A 6 -13.02 13.07 -4.59
N PRO A 7 -12.11 13.98 -4.24
CA PRO A 7 -12.48 15.36 -3.94
C PRO A 7 -13.06 16.03 -5.18
N LYS A 8 -14.18 16.73 -5.01
CA LYS A 8 -14.72 17.59 -6.08
C LYS A 8 -13.80 18.79 -6.25
N LEU A 9 -13.09 18.84 -7.38
CA LEU A 9 -12.17 19.94 -7.71
C LEU A 9 -12.91 21.00 -8.50
N ASP A 10 -13.21 22.11 -7.84
CA ASP A 10 -13.70 23.34 -8.46
C ASP A 10 -12.52 24.27 -8.85
N TRP A 11 -12.81 25.38 -9.53
CA TRP A 11 -11.79 26.33 -9.96
C TRP A 11 -11.02 26.94 -8.78
N ARG A 12 -11.64 27.09 -7.58
CA ARG A 12 -10.99 27.65 -6.39
C ARG A 12 -9.90 26.72 -5.87
N ILE A 13 -10.14 25.43 -5.91
CA ILE A 13 -9.18 24.40 -5.49
C ILE A 13 -8.06 24.28 -6.54
N VAL A 14 -8.42 24.23 -7.83
CA VAL A 14 -7.46 24.11 -8.94
C VAL A 14 -6.49 25.29 -8.95
N PHE A 15 -6.97 26.52 -8.75
CA PHE A 15 -6.14 27.72 -8.66
C PHE A 15 -5.64 28.02 -7.24
N ASN A 16 -5.60 27.04 -6.35
CA ASN A 16 -5.08 27.13 -4.99
C ASN A 16 -5.76 28.20 -4.10
N ARG A 17 -7.02 28.59 -4.41
CA ARG A 17 -7.80 29.55 -3.60
C ARG A 17 -8.49 28.88 -2.41
N ALA A 18 -8.70 27.57 -2.45
CA ALA A 18 -9.24 26.73 -1.39
C ALA A 18 -8.50 25.41 -1.30
N SER A 19 -8.70 24.65 -0.22
CA SER A 19 -8.30 23.26 -0.12
C SER A 19 -9.56 22.38 -0.13
N PRO A 20 -9.51 21.16 -0.70
CA PRO A 20 -10.67 20.29 -0.72
C PRO A 20 -11.04 19.89 0.71
N PRO A 21 -12.34 20.03 1.09
CA PRO A 21 -12.80 19.66 2.43
C PRO A 21 -12.62 18.17 2.66
N GLY A 22 -12.13 17.80 3.86
CA GLY A 22 -11.99 16.40 4.28
C GLY A 22 -10.81 15.62 3.67
N TYR A 23 -10.06 16.16 2.70
CA TYR A 23 -8.93 15.47 2.10
C TYR A 23 -7.59 15.82 2.79
N ARG A 24 -7.01 14.87 3.56
CA ARG A 24 -5.78 15.10 4.34
C ARG A 24 -4.49 15.11 3.51
N GLY A 25 -4.48 14.49 2.33
CA GLY A 25 -3.31 14.33 1.46
C GLY A 25 -2.95 15.54 0.59
N TRP A 26 -3.64 16.70 0.70
CA TRP A 26 -3.48 17.82 -0.23
C TRP A 26 -2.10 18.45 -0.25
N GLY A 27 -1.36 18.38 0.85
CA GLY A 27 0.05 18.79 0.92
C GLY A 27 0.97 17.95 0.03
N ARG A 28 0.70 16.65 -0.12
CA ARG A 28 1.42 15.72 -1.02
C ARG A 28 1.12 16.04 -2.50
N VAL A 29 -0.13 16.35 -2.82
CA VAL A 29 -0.51 16.79 -4.18
C VAL A 29 0.24 18.05 -4.58
N ARG A 30 0.33 19.06 -3.69
CA ARG A 30 1.14 20.27 -3.92
C ARG A 30 2.63 19.97 -4.06
N ALA A 31 3.16 19.01 -3.32
CA ALA A 31 4.54 18.58 -3.45
C ALA A 31 4.80 18.00 -4.85
N ALA A 32 3.91 17.12 -5.33
CA ALA A 32 3.97 16.57 -6.68
C ALA A 32 3.90 17.67 -7.75
N GLN A 33 3.01 18.66 -7.60
CA GLN A 33 2.91 19.80 -8.51
C GLN A 33 4.23 20.56 -8.66
N LEU A 34 4.88 20.92 -7.53
CA LEU A 34 6.14 21.66 -7.58
C LEU A 34 7.31 20.81 -8.07
N THR A 35 7.34 19.53 -7.77
CA THR A 35 8.37 18.61 -8.28
C THR A 35 8.27 18.46 -9.78
N ASP A 36 7.06 18.28 -10.33
CA ASP A 36 6.86 18.18 -11.78
C ASP A 36 7.16 19.51 -12.47
N MET A 37 6.75 20.64 -11.87
CA MET A 37 7.11 21.96 -12.37
C MET A 37 8.64 22.15 -12.43
N ALA A 38 9.37 21.69 -11.40
CA ALA A 38 10.83 21.82 -11.37
C ALA A 38 11.50 21.06 -12.52
N ARG A 39 11.02 19.85 -12.84
CA ARG A 39 11.52 19.08 -13.98
C ARG A 39 11.19 19.76 -15.30
N ALA A 40 9.95 20.20 -15.48
CA ALA A 40 9.48 20.83 -16.70
C ALA A 40 10.17 22.17 -16.97
N VAL A 41 10.36 23.01 -15.94
CA VAL A 41 11.03 24.31 -16.06
C VAL A 41 12.50 24.16 -16.41
N SER A 42 13.20 23.14 -15.89
CA SER A 42 14.60 22.87 -16.25
C SER A 42 14.75 22.56 -17.73
N ALA A 43 13.84 21.75 -18.30
CA ALA A 43 13.83 21.46 -19.75
C ALA A 43 13.43 22.68 -20.59
N ALA A 44 12.48 23.49 -20.11
CA ALA A 44 11.99 24.69 -20.81
C ALA A 44 12.99 25.86 -20.80
N ALA A 45 13.93 25.88 -19.86
CA ALA A 45 14.92 26.95 -19.74
C ALA A 45 15.73 27.17 -21.05
N TRP A 46 16.03 26.10 -21.74
CA TRP A 46 16.69 26.18 -23.06
C TRP A 46 15.83 26.85 -24.13
N GLY A 47 14.54 26.55 -24.19
CA GLY A 47 13.59 27.21 -25.09
C GLY A 47 13.43 28.70 -24.78
N GLN A 48 13.44 29.06 -23.52
CA GLN A 48 13.38 30.46 -23.05
C GLN A 48 14.65 31.22 -23.49
N ALA A 49 15.84 30.63 -23.26
CA ALA A 49 17.08 31.23 -23.66
C ALA A 49 17.19 31.38 -25.21
N PHE A 50 16.77 30.35 -25.96
CA PHE A 50 16.70 30.39 -27.39
C PHE A 50 15.81 31.52 -27.90
N ASN A 51 14.57 31.64 -27.39
CA ASN A 51 13.64 32.71 -27.77
C ASN A 51 14.17 34.11 -27.41
N ALA A 52 14.87 34.26 -26.28
CA ALA A 52 15.48 35.52 -25.91
C ALA A 52 16.64 35.92 -26.85
N VAL A 53 17.50 34.98 -27.16
CA VAL A 53 18.60 35.21 -28.12
C VAL A 53 18.06 35.52 -29.51
N LEU A 54 17.09 34.77 -30.01
CA LEU A 54 16.44 34.97 -31.27
C LEU A 54 15.83 36.36 -31.37
N LEU A 55 15.11 36.81 -30.33
CA LEU A 55 14.49 38.12 -30.28
C LEU A 55 15.53 39.24 -30.30
N ILE A 56 16.64 39.09 -29.58
CA ILE A 56 17.76 40.05 -29.60
C ILE A 56 18.36 40.16 -31.00
N LEU A 57 18.62 39.03 -31.66
CA LEU A 57 19.17 39.03 -33.01
C LEU A 57 18.23 39.71 -34.01
N ILE A 58 16.93 39.52 -33.87
CA ILE A 58 15.92 40.17 -34.74
C ILE A 58 15.86 41.68 -34.48
N LEU A 59 15.93 42.11 -33.20
CA LEU A 59 15.75 43.51 -32.81
C LEU A 59 17.06 44.33 -32.78
N ALA A 60 18.22 43.72 -33.06
CA ALA A 60 19.54 44.39 -32.93
C ALA A 60 19.72 45.62 -33.80
N GLY A 61 18.94 45.77 -34.90
CA GLY A 61 18.97 46.94 -35.77
C GLY A 61 18.00 48.06 -35.39
N SER A 62 16.95 47.76 -34.61
CA SER A 62 15.84 48.66 -34.33
C SER A 62 15.82 49.18 -32.90
N ILE A 63 16.46 48.45 -31.97
CA ILE A 63 16.44 48.78 -30.53
C ILE A 63 17.88 48.96 -30.05
N ASP A 64 18.10 49.92 -29.16
CA ASP A 64 19.40 50.19 -28.54
C ASP A 64 19.96 48.92 -27.85
N PRO A 65 21.20 48.48 -28.23
CA PRO A 65 21.81 47.30 -27.68
C PRO A 65 21.93 47.29 -26.12
N SER A 66 22.07 48.45 -25.51
CA SER A 66 22.13 48.58 -24.04
C SER A 66 20.83 48.19 -23.37
N ILE A 67 19.68 48.54 -23.97
CA ILE A 67 18.32 48.18 -23.49
C ILE A 67 18.10 46.66 -23.62
N LEU A 68 18.48 46.11 -24.79
CA LEU A 68 18.39 44.66 -25.02
C LEU A 68 19.27 43.87 -24.02
N ALA A 69 20.50 44.36 -23.76
CA ALA A 69 21.42 43.74 -22.80
C ALA A 69 20.86 43.82 -21.36
N LEU A 70 20.27 44.95 -20.94
CA LEU A 70 19.66 45.10 -19.65
C LEU A 70 18.47 44.16 -19.48
N TRP A 71 17.59 44.04 -20.48
CA TRP A 71 16.46 43.12 -20.49
C TRP A 71 16.93 41.67 -20.40
N LEU A 72 17.94 41.26 -21.17
CA LEU A 72 18.54 39.91 -21.12
C LEU A 72 19.14 39.62 -19.74
N LEU A 73 19.86 40.58 -19.15
CA LEU A 73 20.43 40.43 -17.81
C LEU A 73 19.34 40.21 -16.76
N ALA A 74 18.27 41.01 -16.80
CA ALA A 74 17.16 40.87 -15.88
C ALA A 74 16.47 39.52 -16.01
N LEU A 75 16.26 39.05 -17.26
CA LEU A 75 15.69 37.74 -17.55
C LEU A 75 16.57 36.61 -17.01
N THR A 76 17.88 36.68 -17.25
CA THR A 76 18.86 35.69 -16.78
C THR A 76 18.91 35.61 -15.27
N LEU A 77 18.94 36.75 -14.56
CA LEU A 77 18.93 36.78 -13.11
C LEU A 77 17.65 36.18 -12.53
N LEU A 78 16.50 36.45 -13.14
CA LEU A 78 15.24 35.88 -12.70
C LEU A 78 15.17 34.38 -12.95
N MET A 79 15.67 33.90 -14.09
CA MET A 79 15.79 32.47 -14.39
C MET A 79 16.72 31.75 -13.40
N LEU A 80 17.88 32.32 -13.08
CA LEU A 80 18.81 31.75 -12.11
C LEU A 80 18.17 31.64 -10.71
N ARG A 81 17.44 32.69 -10.30
CA ARG A 81 16.69 32.68 -9.03
C ARG A 81 15.60 31.61 -9.00
N ALA A 82 14.86 31.46 -10.09
CA ALA A 82 13.82 30.41 -10.21
C ALA A 82 14.45 29.01 -10.14
N PHE A 83 15.56 28.81 -10.88
CA PHE A 83 16.29 27.55 -10.90
C PHE A 83 16.81 27.17 -9.51
N THR A 84 17.46 28.11 -8.79
CA THR A 84 17.97 27.86 -7.42
C THR A 84 16.85 27.54 -6.43
N PHE A 85 15.68 28.18 -6.60
CA PHE A 85 14.50 27.89 -5.78
C PHE A 85 13.97 26.48 -6.05
N LEU A 86 13.79 26.10 -7.30
CA LEU A 86 13.26 24.79 -7.69
C LEU A 86 14.22 23.65 -7.33
N LYS A 87 15.53 23.87 -7.50
CA LYS A 87 16.56 22.90 -7.07
C LYS A 87 16.48 22.62 -5.56
N ARG A 88 16.32 23.66 -4.73
CA ARG A 88 16.14 23.50 -3.27
C ARG A 88 14.85 22.74 -2.92
N VAL A 89 13.78 22.91 -3.68
CA VAL A 89 12.53 22.17 -3.49
C VAL A 89 12.74 20.68 -3.82
N GLN A 90 13.47 20.38 -4.88
CA GLN A 90 13.75 19.02 -5.33
C GLN A 90 14.70 18.28 -4.37
N GLU A 91 15.75 18.94 -3.89
CA GLU A 91 16.74 18.34 -2.98
C GLU A 91 16.18 18.00 -1.59
N ARG A 92 15.16 18.72 -1.13
CA ARG A 92 14.60 18.53 0.22
C ARG A 92 13.65 17.36 0.37
N MET A 93 13.33 16.59 -0.68
CA MET A 93 12.33 15.49 -0.64
C MET A 93 11.12 15.81 0.25
N VAL A 94 10.49 16.95 0.05
CA VAL A 94 9.42 17.42 0.93
C VAL A 94 8.15 16.63 0.65
N HIS A 95 7.76 15.77 1.58
CA HIS A 95 6.56 14.95 1.49
C HIS A 95 5.26 15.77 1.50
N SER A 96 5.28 16.99 2.03
CA SER A 96 4.09 17.85 2.12
C SER A 96 4.49 19.32 2.04
N ILE A 97 3.81 20.07 1.18
CA ILE A 97 4.10 21.49 0.92
C ILE A 97 2.92 22.37 1.32
N PRO A 98 3.18 23.49 2.04
CA PRO A 98 2.14 24.44 2.41
C PRO A 98 1.66 25.24 1.19
N ARG A 99 0.42 25.75 1.26
CA ARG A 99 -0.20 26.59 0.22
C ARG A 99 0.68 27.74 -0.26
N ARG A 100 1.35 28.41 0.66
CA ARG A 100 2.23 29.57 0.37
C ARG A 100 3.35 29.27 -0.65
N ALA A 101 3.76 28.03 -0.81
CA ALA A 101 4.80 27.68 -1.78
C ALA A 101 4.27 27.73 -3.21
N ILE A 102 3.04 27.27 -3.45
CA ILE A 102 2.33 27.42 -4.74
C ILE A 102 2.08 28.89 -5.06
N ASP A 103 1.66 29.68 -4.05
CA ASP A 103 1.43 31.12 -4.23
C ASP A 103 2.73 31.85 -4.62
N ARG A 104 3.88 31.49 -4.04
CA ARG A 104 5.20 32.01 -4.45
C ARG A 104 5.53 31.68 -5.91
N ALA A 105 5.24 30.45 -6.37
CA ALA A 105 5.42 30.09 -7.77
C ALA A 105 4.56 30.98 -8.68
N GLY A 106 3.31 31.27 -8.28
CA GLY A 106 2.45 32.23 -8.96
C GLY A 106 3.06 33.63 -9.05
N HIS A 107 3.57 34.18 -7.94
CA HIS A 107 4.22 35.49 -7.93
C HIS A 107 5.46 35.55 -8.85
N HIS A 108 6.29 34.49 -8.82
CA HIS A 108 7.42 34.39 -9.76
C HIS A 108 6.97 34.41 -11.21
N SER A 109 5.88 33.72 -11.53
CA SER A 109 5.30 33.67 -12.89
C SER A 109 4.77 35.02 -13.33
N VAL A 110 4.19 35.82 -12.42
CA VAL A 110 3.78 37.20 -12.71
C VAL A 110 4.98 38.06 -13.10
N ILE A 111 6.06 38.05 -12.30
CA ILE A 111 7.27 38.83 -12.56
C ILE A 111 7.89 38.40 -13.88
N PHE A 112 7.93 37.08 -14.15
CA PHE A 112 8.45 36.53 -15.39
C PHE A 112 7.61 36.92 -16.60
N GLY A 113 6.27 36.94 -16.46
CA GLY A 113 5.34 37.42 -17.47
C GLY A 113 5.52 38.90 -17.79
N PHE A 114 5.71 39.76 -16.76
CA PHE A 114 6.03 41.16 -17.00
C PHE A 114 7.32 41.37 -17.77
N LEU A 115 8.35 40.62 -17.47
CA LEU A 115 9.64 40.73 -18.17
C LEU A 115 9.55 40.33 -19.64
N TRP A 116 8.76 39.28 -19.94
CA TRP A 116 8.46 38.85 -21.30
C TRP A 116 7.40 39.73 -22.00
N ALA A 117 6.66 40.53 -21.28
CA ALA A 117 5.73 41.54 -21.86
C ALA A 117 6.45 42.78 -22.41
N ILE A 118 7.70 43.06 -21.94
CA ILE A 118 8.49 44.22 -22.40
C ILE A 118 8.63 44.28 -23.91
N PRO A 119 9.00 43.22 -24.64
CA PRO A 119 9.07 43.23 -26.10
C PRO A 119 7.74 43.61 -26.75
N ALA A 120 6.62 43.11 -26.25
CA ALA A 120 5.30 43.40 -26.81
C ALA A 120 4.82 44.83 -26.52
N VAL A 121 5.19 45.44 -25.40
CA VAL A 121 4.73 46.74 -25.02
C VAL A 121 5.68 47.88 -25.37
N TYR A 122 6.98 47.65 -25.20
CA TYR A 122 8.00 48.69 -25.32
C TYR A 122 8.80 48.59 -26.63
N PHE A 123 9.17 47.37 -27.14
CA PHE A 123 9.96 47.25 -28.37
C PHE A 123 9.11 47.30 -29.64
N PHE A 124 7.87 46.84 -29.57
CA PHE A 124 6.96 46.75 -30.72
C PHE A 124 6.75 48.06 -31.46
N PRO A 125 6.54 49.24 -30.83
CA PRO A 125 6.32 50.48 -31.55
C PRO A 125 7.53 50.98 -32.35
N ALA A 126 8.73 50.59 -31.98
CA ALA A 126 9.97 50.97 -32.67
C ALA A 126 10.45 49.91 -33.71
N ALA A 127 9.77 48.77 -33.76
CA ALA A 127 10.14 47.65 -34.60
C ALA A 127 9.53 47.75 -35.99
N THR A 128 10.21 47.24 -37.01
CA THR A 128 9.73 47.05 -38.38
C THR A 128 8.58 46.03 -38.43
N ASP A 129 7.78 46.00 -39.52
CA ASP A 129 6.64 45.07 -39.66
C ASP A 129 7.04 43.61 -39.50
N ALA A 130 8.20 43.21 -40.04
CA ALA A 130 8.72 41.85 -39.88
C ALA A 130 9.12 41.51 -38.44
N GLU A 131 9.73 42.46 -37.73
CA GLU A 131 10.09 42.35 -36.32
C GLU A 131 8.83 42.32 -35.41
N GLN A 132 7.82 43.13 -35.76
CA GLN A 132 6.52 43.11 -35.07
C GLN A 132 5.84 41.73 -35.17
N LEU A 133 5.87 41.14 -36.38
CA LEU A 133 5.34 39.80 -36.57
C LEU A 133 6.10 38.76 -35.71
N ALA A 134 7.44 38.86 -35.67
CA ALA A 134 8.26 38.00 -34.84
C ALA A 134 7.94 38.13 -33.33
N ILE A 135 7.75 39.36 -32.83
CA ILE A 135 7.34 39.60 -31.44
C ILE A 135 5.97 38.96 -31.16
N CYS A 136 5.00 39.08 -32.05
CA CYS A 136 3.70 38.45 -31.92
C CYS A 136 3.80 36.94 -31.88
N MET A 137 4.55 36.32 -32.79
CA MET A 137 4.72 34.86 -32.84
C MET A 137 5.41 34.32 -31.59
N ILE A 138 6.51 34.96 -31.16
CA ILE A 138 7.21 34.57 -29.93
C ILE A 138 6.30 34.71 -28.70
N THR A 139 5.58 35.81 -28.60
CA THR A 139 4.62 36.05 -27.47
C THR A 139 3.54 34.96 -27.41
N ALA A 140 2.92 34.64 -28.54
CA ALA A 140 1.90 33.61 -28.62
C ALA A 140 2.49 32.23 -28.32
N GLY A 141 3.66 31.89 -28.85
CA GLY A 141 4.39 30.66 -28.59
C GLY A 141 4.76 30.50 -27.11
N MET A 142 5.20 31.57 -26.46
CA MET A 142 5.54 31.60 -25.04
C MET A 142 4.32 31.39 -24.15
N MET A 143 3.16 31.97 -24.48
CA MET A 143 1.92 31.74 -23.77
C MET A 143 1.44 30.29 -23.90
N ALA A 144 1.48 29.73 -25.11
CA ALA A 144 1.13 28.32 -25.36
C ALA A 144 2.08 27.36 -24.64
N GLY A 145 3.38 27.63 -24.70
CA GLY A 145 4.41 26.87 -23.99
C GLY A 145 4.17 26.87 -22.46
N ALA A 146 3.85 28.03 -21.89
CA ALA A 146 3.53 28.14 -20.48
C ALA A 146 2.25 27.38 -20.11
N ALA A 147 1.21 27.41 -20.96
CA ALA A 147 -0.02 26.65 -20.76
C ALA A 147 0.24 25.13 -20.72
N PHE A 148 1.23 24.64 -21.47
CA PHE A 148 1.62 23.23 -21.45
C PHE A 148 2.56 22.89 -20.28
N ILE A 149 3.66 23.63 -20.12
CA ILE A 149 4.74 23.33 -19.19
C ILE A 149 4.32 23.55 -17.73
N LEU A 150 3.54 24.61 -17.46
CA LEU A 150 3.10 24.97 -16.12
C LEU A 150 1.67 24.48 -15.79
N SER A 151 1.03 23.70 -16.66
CA SER A 151 -0.34 23.21 -16.47
C SER A 151 -0.55 22.46 -15.15
N ASN A 152 0.47 21.77 -14.66
CA ASN A 152 0.42 21.04 -13.38
C ASN A 152 0.38 21.99 -12.15
N VAL A 153 0.75 23.26 -12.34
CA VAL A 153 0.64 24.32 -11.32
C VAL A 153 -0.22 25.46 -11.86
N PRO A 154 -1.55 25.30 -11.96
CA PRO A 154 -2.45 26.26 -12.59
C PRO A 154 -2.34 27.70 -12.09
N PRO A 155 -2.04 27.99 -10.79
CA PRO A 155 -1.81 29.36 -10.34
C PRO A 155 -0.62 30.03 -11.03
N ALA A 156 0.47 29.27 -11.28
CA ALA A 156 1.66 29.79 -11.94
C ALA A 156 1.43 29.99 -13.45
N ALA A 157 0.82 29.01 -14.12
CA ALA A 157 0.46 29.10 -15.52
C ALA A 157 -0.53 30.25 -15.77
N GLY A 158 -1.61 30.31 -14.98
CA GLY A 158 -2.63 31.34 -15.10
C GLY A 158 -2.08 32.76 -14.87
N ALA A 159 -1.22 32.92 -13.86
CA ALA A 159 -0.58 34.20 -13.59
C ALA A 159 0.28 34.68 -14.78
N TYR A 160 1.10 33.79 -15.35
CA TYR A 160 1.91 34.11 -16.53
C TYR A 160 1.05 34.45 -17.74
N ILE A 161 0.06 33.60 -18.06
CA ILE A 161 -0.80 33.75 -19.23
C ILE A 161 -1.64 35.04 -19.13
N CYS A 162 -2.19 35.37 -17.94
CA CYS A 162 -2.93 36.59 -17.75
C CYS A 162 -2.05 37.85 -17.97
N THR A 163 -0.82 37.84 -17.44
CA THR A 163 0.12 38.96 -17.58
C THR A 163 0.50 39.17 -19.05
N MET A 164 0.89 38.09 -19.74
CA MET A 164 1.24 38.14 -21.17
C MET A 164 0.03 38.46 -22.04
N GLY A 165 -1.15 37.89 -21.74
CA GLY A 165 -2.38 38.13 -22.47
C GLY A 165 -2.85 39.57 -22.35
N ALA A 166 -2.69 40.21 -21.18
CA ALA A 166 -2.96 41.63 -21.01
C ALA A 166 -2.01 42.48 -21.88
N ALA A 167 -0.72 42.17 -21.90
CA ALA A 167 0.25 42.85 -22.76
C ALA A 167 -0.03 42.66 -24.26
N ALA A 168 -0.35 41.42 -24.68
CA ALA A 168 -0.72 41.13 -26.07
C ALA A 168 -2.02 41.85 -26.48
N THR A 169 -3.00 41.92 -25.60
CA THR A 169 -4.24 42.67 -25.86
C THR A 169 -3.98 44.17 -25.99
N CYS A 170 -3.17 44.76 -25.09
CA CYS A 170 -2.77 46.16 -25.16
C CYS A 170 -2.01 46.47 -26.46
N LEU A 171 -1.11 45.57 -26.88
CA LEU A 171 -0.42 45.66 -28.17
C LEU A 171 -1.40 45.74 -29.35
N LEU A 172 -2.35 44.76 -29.40
CA LEU A 172 -3.28 44.68 -30.53
C LEU A 172 -4.28 45.85 -30.57
N LEU A 173 -4.63 46.41 -29.41
CA LEU A 173 -5.45 47.64 -29.35
C LEU A 173 -4.76 48.85 -30.00
N ASN A 174 -3.42 48.92 -29.94
CA ASN A 174 -2.64 50.01 -30.54
C ASN A 174 -2.52 49.90 -32.07
N THR A 175 -2.91 48.75 -32.66
CA THR A 175 -2.89 48.59 -34.13
C THR A 175 -4.03 49.28 -34.85
N GLY A 176 -5.02 49.79 -34.10
CA GLY A 176 -6.22 50.44 -34.67
C GLY A 176 -7.28 49.48 -35.25
N TRP A 177 -7.07 48.16 -35.11
CA TRP A 177 -7.98 47.14 -35.61
C TRP A 177 -8.71 46.42 -34.47
N PRO A 178 -9.94 46.86 -34.09
CA PRO A 178 -10.62 46.31 -32.91
C PRO A 178 -10.97 44.83 -33.01
N LEU A 179 -11.19 44.29 -34.20
CA LEU A 179 -11.43 42.85 -34.40
C LEU A 179 -10.18 42.02 -34.15
N ILE A 180 -8.99 42.55 -34.52
CA ILE A 180 -7.71 41.89 -34.25
C ILE A 180 -7.40 41.93 -32.75
N ALA A 181 -7.73 43.04 -32.08
CA ALA A 181 -7.55 43.16 -30.63
C ALA A 181 -8.37 42.15 -29.83
N ALA A 182 -9.52 41.70 -30.36
CA ALA A 182 -10.34 40.66 -29.72
C ALA A 182 -9.66 39.27 -29.71
N ILE A 183 -8.65 39.01 -30.55
CA ILE A 183 -7.91 37.75 -30.59
C ILE A 183 -7.13 37.54 -29.28
N GLY A 184 -6.56 38.58 -28.69
CA GLY A 184 -5.77 38.51 -27.47
C GLY A 184 -6.56 37.93 -26.27
N PRO A 185 -7.71 38.50 -25.89
CA PRO A 185 -8.55 37.94 -24.83
C PRO A 185 -9.07 36.54 -25.15
N VAL A 186 -9.52 36.27 -26.37
CA VAL A 186 -10.04 34.96 -26.78
C VAL A 186 -8.94 33.87 -26.63
N TYR A 187 -7.72 34.16 -27.12
CA TYR A 187 -6.57 33.26 -26.99
C TYR A 187 -6.21 33.04 -25.53
N THR A 188 -6.18 34.11 -24.72
CA THR A 188 -5.89 34.04 -23.29
C THR A 188 -6.91 33.15 -22.56
N ILE A 189 -8.21 33.34 -22.81
CA ILE A 189 -9.27 32.52 -22.21
C ILE A 189 -9.15 31.07 -22.65
N GLY A 190 -8.88 30.79 -23.94
CA GLY A 190 -8.68 29.46 -24.45
C GLY A 190 -7.54 28.73 -23.71
N LEU A 191 -6.39 29.41 -23.52
CA LEU A 191 -5.27 28.86 -22.78
C LEU A 191 -5.60 28.62 -21.29
N LEU A 192 -6.34 29.51 -20.65
CA LEU A 192 -6.77 29.33 -19.25
C LEU A 192 -7.71 28.13 -19.07
N VAL A 193 -8.59 27.86 -20.04
CA VAL A 193 -9.44 26.67 -20.05
C VAL A 193 -8.58 25.40 -20.15
N ILE A 194 -7.56 25.39 -21.00
CA ILE A 194 -6.61 24.29 -21.14
C ILE A 194 -5.85 24.08 -19.82
N VAL A 195 -5.34 25.15 -19.20
CA VAL A 195 -4.64 25.09 -17.91
C VAL A 195 -5.55 24.53 -16.81
N TYR A 196 -6.80 25.00 -16.76
CA TYR A 196 -7.79 24.50 -15.79
C TYR A 196 -8.07 23.01 -15.98
N SER A 197 -8.35 22.56 -17.20
CA SER A 197 -8.69 21.17 -17.49
C SER A 197 -7.50 20.23 -17.24
N SER A 198 -6.30 20.60 -17.71
CA SER A 198 -5.08 19.82 -17.51
C SER A 198 -4.66 19.76 -16.03
N GLY A 199 -4.70 20.89 -15.34
CA GLY A 199 -4.37 20.96 -13.92
C GLY A 199 -5.34 20.15 -13.06
N ARG A 200 -6.65 20.22 -13.37
CA ARG A 200 -7.67 19.39 -12.72
C ARG A 200 -7.42 17.91 -12.94
N ALA A 201 -7.13 17.50 -14.18
CA ALA A 201 -6.84 16.11 -14.51
C ALA A 201 -5.57 15.59 -13.79
N PHE A 202 -4.53 16.41 -13.74
CA PHE A 202 -3.30 16.10 -12.99
C PHE A 202 -3.58 15.87 -11.51
N MET A 203 -4.31 16.79 -10.87
CA MET A 203 -4.62 16.70 -9.44
C MET A 203 -5.47 15.46 -9.11
N LEU A 204 -6.49 15.17 -9.93
CA LEU A 204 -7.32 13.97 -9.77
C LEU A 204 -6.48 12.69 -9.87
N ARG A 205 -5.63 12.60 -10.91
CA ARG A 205 -4.72 11.46 -11.07
C ARG A 205 -3.81 11.27 -9.86
N LYS A 206 -3.23 12.36 -9.33
CA LYS A 206 -2.38 12.29 -8.14
C LYS A 206 -3.14 11.94 -6.86
N CYS A 207 -4.39 12.36 -6.72
CA CYS A 207 -5.23 11.91 -5.62
C CYS A 207 -5.47 10.40 -5.66
N VAL A 208 -5.78 9.85 -6.85
CA VAL A 208 -5.99 8.40 -7.03
C VAL A 208 -4.71 7.62 -6.76
N GLU A 209 -3.57 8.11 -7.27
CA GLU A 209 -2.26 7.48 -7.08
C GLU A 209 -1.88 7.40 -5.58
N LEU A 210 -2.01 8.52 -4.87
CA LEU A 210 -1.73 8.58 -3.43
C LEU A 210 -2.67 7.69 -2.60
N GLU A 211 -3.95 7.62 -2.95
CA GLU A 211 -4.91 6.74 -2.29
C GLU A 211 -4.58 5.26 -2.53
N LEU A 212 -4.15 4.92 -3.76
CA LEU A 212 -3.73 3.56 -4.10
C LEU A 212 -2.46 3.15 -3.34
N GLU A 213 -1.48 4.05 -3.24
CA GLU A 213 -0.26 3.84 -2.46
C GLU A 213 -0.59 3.58 -0.98
N GLU A 214 -1.45 4.40 -0.36
CA GLU A 214 -1.86 4.26 1.03
C GLU A 214 -2.60 2.93 1.29
N ARG A 215 -3.47 2.52 0.37
CA ARG A 215 -4.15 1.21 0.45
C ARG A 215 -3.17 0.05 0.30
N THR A 216 -2.23 0.14 -0.64
CA THR A 216 -1.22 -0.90 -0.86
C THR A 216 -0.31 -1.04 0.35
N GLU A 217 0.10 0.08 0.95
CA GLU A 217 0.90 0.09 2.18
C GLU A 217 0.13 -0.53 3.35
N THR A 218 -1.15 -0.16 3.53
CA THR A 218 -2.01 -0.73 4.57
C THR A 218 -2.19 -2.24 4.40
N VAL A 219 -2.43 -2.72 3.17
CA VAL A 219 -2.53 -4.16 2.88
C VAL A 219 -1.21 -4.86 3.15
N SER A 220 -0.08 -4.25 2.78
CA SER A 220 1.26 -4.80 3.02
C SER A 220 1.59 -4.87 4.52
N LEU A 221 1.19 -3.85 5.30
CA LEU A 221 1.35 -3.86 6.75
C LEU A 221 0.48 -4.94 7.41
N LEU A 222 -0.78 -5.07 7.00
CA LEU A 222 -1.68 -6.12 7.51
C LEU A 222 -1.15 -7.53 7.16
N LEU A 223 -0.63 -7.73 5.96
CA LEU A 223 0.00 -8.99 5.57
C LEU A 223 1.28 -9.25 6.38
N ARG A 224 2.07 -8.23 6.64
CA ARG A 224 3.30 -8.33 7.44
C ARG A 224 3.01 -8.58 8.93
N ASP A 225 1.96 -7.95 9.48
CA ASP A 225 1.49 -8.24 10.85
C ASP A 225 0.94 -9.67 10.95
N TYR A 226 0.26 -10.14 9.91
CA TYR A 226 -0.18 -11.53 9.81
C TYR A 226 1.01 -12.50 9.71
N GLU A 227 2.07 -12.14 8.98
CA GLU A 227 3.32 -12.89 8.91
C GLU A 227 4.17 -12.78 10.19
N THR A 228 3.98 -11.76 11.03
CA THR A 228 4.72 -11.54 12.29
C THR A 228 3.98 -12.03 13.54
N SER A 229 2.68 -12.31 13.49
CA SER A 229 2.00 -12.97 14.59
C SER A 229 2.48 -14.43 14.72
N ASP A 230 2.82 -14.83 15.93
CA ASP A 230 3.55 -16.09 16.22
C ASP A 230 2.79 -17.39 15.91
N ALA A 231 1.53 -17.30 15.49
CA ALA A 231 0.64 -18.45 15.34
C ALA A 231 0.49 -18.95 13.88
N ASP A 232 0.39 -18.04 12.89
CA ASP A 232 -0.07 -18.40 11.55
C ASP A 232 0.96 -18.13 10.45
N TRP A 233 0.99 -18.97 9.41
CA TRP A 233 1.77 -18.77 8.19
C TRP A 233 0.94 -18.97 6.94
N LEU A 234 1.33 -18.30 5.84
CA LEU A 234 0.76 -18.52 4.52
C LEU A 234 1.52 -19.64 3.80
N TRP A 235 0.78 -20.43 3.03
CA TRP A 235 1.34 -21.45 2.15
C TRP A 235 0.56 -21.53 0.83
N GLU A 236 1.25 -21.93 -0.23
CA GLU A 236 0.67 -22.02 -1.56
C GLU A 236 1.06 -23.33 -2.23
N LEU A 237 0.13 -23.87 -3.03
CA LEU A 237 0.41 -24.93 -3.98
C LEU A 237 0.26 -24.41 -5.40
N ASN A 238 1.07 -24.91 -6.31
CA ASN A 238 0.92 -24.68 -7.74
C ASN A 238 -0.18 -25.58 -8.35
N ALA A 239 -0.39 -25.47 -9.68
CA ALA A 239 -1.40 -26.28 -10.40
C ALA A 239 -1.15 -27.79 -10.31
N ASN A 240 0.08 -28.22 -10.03
CA ASN A 240 0.49 -29.63 -9.85
C ASN A 240 0.43 -30.06 -8.37
N LEU A 241 -0.15 -29.27 -7.48
CA LEU A 241 -0.28 -29.51 -6.04
C LEU A 241 1.07 -29.60 -5.31
N LEU A 242 2.11 -28.95 -5.82
CA LEU A 242 3.42 -28.84 -5.20
C LEU A 242 3.56 -27.50 -4.48
N LEU A 243 4.19 -27.50 -3.31
CA LEU A 243 4.44 -26.31 -2.50
C LEU A 243 5.30 -25.29 -3.27
N GLN A 244 4.90 -24.03 -3.18
CA GLN A 244 5.62 -22.88 -3.73
C GLN A 244 5.56 -21.70 -2.75
N ASN A 245 6.55 -20.79 -2.82
CA ASN A 245 6.63 -19.63 -1.93
C ASN A 245 6.57 -20.01 -0.44
N VAL A 246 7.35 -21.00 -0.07
CA VAL A 246 7.37 -21.56 1.28
C VAL A 246 7.93 -20.54 2.27
N SER A 247 7.16 -20.17 3.28
CA SER A 247 7.65 -19.27 4.33
C SER A 247 8.65 -20.00 5.26
N PRO A 248 9.66 -19.31 5.79
CA PRO A 248 10.60 -19.91 6.76
C PRO A 248 9.92 -20.45 8.02
N ARG A 249 8.72 -19.96 8.34
CA ARG A 249 7.92 -20.44 9.47
C ARG A 249 7.25 -21.76 9.18
N PHE A 250 6.65 -21.90 8.00
CA PHE A 250 6.08 -23.17 7.58
C PHE A 250 7.16 -24.26 7.55
N ALA A 251 8.33 -23.95 7.00
CA ALA A 251 9.47 -24.86 6.98
C ALA A 251 9.89 -25.28 8.40
N ARG A 252 9.95 -24.34 9.36
CA ARG A 252 10.22 -24.63 10.77
C ARG A 252 9.13 -25.46 11.44
N ALA A 253 7.85 -25.20 11.12
CA ALA A 253 6.74 -26.00 11.65
C ALA A 253 6.80 -27.46 11.17
N ILE A 254 7.26 -27.68 9.94
CA ILE A 254 7.52 -29.01 9.37
C ILE A 254 8.84 -29.62 9.90
N GLY A 255 9.74 -28.82 10.49
CA GLY A 255 11.07 -29.31 10.98
C GLY A 255 12.14 -29.44 9.89
N ARG A 256 11.96 -28.79 8.72
CA ARG A 256 12.87 -28.88 7.55
C ARG A 256 13.28 -27.50 7.01
N PRO A 257 14.44 -27.39 6.37
CA PRO A 257 14.80 -26.16 5.67
C PRO A 257 13.87 -25.92 4.46
N VAL A 258 13.72 -24.64 4.08
CA VAL A 258 12.81 -24.21 3.00
C VAL A 258 13.11 -24.96 1.68
N GLU A 259 14.40 -25.17 1.38
CA GLU A 259 14.88 -25.80 0.15
C GLU A 259 14.43 -27.25 0.01
N GLU A 260 14.18 -27.93 1.13
CA GLU A 260 13.70 -29.32 1.15
C GLU A 260 12.17 -29.41 1.09
N VAL A 261 11.46 -28.36 1.47
CA VAL A 261 9.99 -28.29 1.51
C VAL A 261 9.43 -27.77 0.19
N GLU A 262 10.10 -26.81 -0.45
CA GLU A 262 9.66 -26.22 -1.70
C GLU A 262 9.68 -27.24 -2.84
N GLY A 263 8.60 -27.26 -3.64
CA GLY A 263 8.42 -28.20 -4.74
C GLY A 263 8.01 -29.61 -4.32
N LYS A 264 7.76 -29.86 -3.04
CA LYS A 264 7.24 -31.14 -2.56
C LYS A 264 5.71 -31.14 -2.47
N SER A 265 5.13 -32.35 -2.44
CA SER A 265 3.72 -32.57 -2.16
C SER A 265 3.46 -32.40 -0.67
N LEU A 266 2.42 -31.64 -0.31
CA LEU A 266 2.06 -31.41 1.09
C LEU A 266 1.68 -32.71 1.84
N PRO A 267 0.84 -33.61 1.29
CA PRO A 267 0.56 -34.91 1.92
C PRO A 267 1.81 -35.77 2.11
N ASP A 268 2.75 -35.78 1.14
CA ASP A 268 3.96 -36.58 1.23
C ASP A 268 4.89 -36.08 2.34
N LEU A 269 5.05 -34.78 2.49
CA LEU A 269 5.82 -34.18 3.57
C LEU A 269 5.27 -34.55 4.95
N LEU A 270 3.95 -34.46 5.10
CA LEU A 270 3.29 -34.78 6.37
C LEU A 270 3.30 -36.28 6.68
N SER A 271 3.44 -37.16 5.69
CA SER A 271 3.51 -38.63 5.87
C SER A 271 4.91 -39.15 6.14
N HIS A 272 5.98 -38.48 5.70
CA HIS A 272 7.36 -38.92 5.81
C HIS A 272 7.95 -38.79 7.23
N GLU A 273 7.37 -37.93 8.08
CA GLU A 273 7.94 -37.63 9.42
C GLU A 273 7.36 -38.46 10.59
N GLY A 274 6.63 -39.51 10.26
CA GLY A 274 5.96 -40.31 11.27
C GLY A 274 4.59 -39.77 11.63
N ILE A 275 3.57 -40.51 11.31
CA ILE A 275 2.19 -40.18 11.61
C ILE A 275 1.96 -40.36 13.12
N ALA A 276 1.72 -39.29 13.84
CA ALA A 276 1.39 -39.37 15.27
C ALA A 276 -0.08 -39.77 15.45
N GLY A 277 -0.37 -41.07 15.31
CA GLY A 277 -1.65 -41.65 15.65
C GLY A 277 -2.69 -41.73 14.51
N PRO A 278 -3.80 -42.48 14.74
CA PRO A 278 -4.82 -42.78 13.72
C PRO A 278 -5.59 -41.56 13.26
N ALA A 279 -5.73 -40.51 14.10
CA ALA A 279 -6.41 -39.28 13.74
C ALA A 279 -5.68 -38.52 12.63
N THR A 280 -4.35 -38.44 12.72
CA THR A 280 -3.51 -37.81 11.67
C THR A 280 -3.57 -38.58 10.36
N ALA A 281 -3.56 -39.92 10.42
CA ALA A 281 -3.71 -40.75 9.23
C ALA A 281 -5.04 -40.47 8.50
N LYS A 282 -6.15 -40.37 9.23
CA LYS A 282 -7.46 -40.04 8.67
C LYS A 282 -7.47 -38.61 8.11
N ALA A 283 -6.86 -37.64 8.77
CA ALA A 283 -6.74 -36.27 8.30
C ALA A 283 -5.97 -36.17 6.98
N LEU A 284 -4.86 -36.91 6.83
CA LEU A 284 -4.07 -36.97 5.60
C LEU A 284 -4.84 -37.58 4.41
N VAL A 285 -5.60 -38.64 4.65
CA VAL A 285 -6.48 -39.23 3.61
C VAL A 285 -7.52 -38.21 3.17
N SER A 286 -8.15 -37.51 4.13
CA SER A 286 -9.12 -36.45 3.83
C SER A 286 -8.48 -35.29 3.07
N LEU A 287 -7.30 -34.83 3.46
CA LEU A 287 -6.56 -33.78 2.79
C LEU A 287 -6.25 -34.14 1.33
N THR A 288 -5.77 -35.36 1.09
CA THR A 288 -5.45 -35.86 -0.25
C THR A 288 -6.70 -35.89 -1.16
N ASP A 289 -7.83 -36.36 -0.65
CA ASP A 289 -9.09 -36.40 -1.39
C ASP A 289 -9.61 -34.97 -1.71
N LEU A 290 -9.56 -34.04 -0.74
CA LEU A 290 -9.99 -32.66 -0.93
C LEU A 290 -9.10 -31.92 -1.94
N LEU A 291 -7.80 -32.10 -1.90
CA LEU A 291 -6.86 -31.55 -2.88
C LEU A 291 -7.13 -32.10 -4.28
N ALA A 292 -7.38 -33.40 -4.42
CA ALA A 292 -7.70 -34.03 -5.70
C ALA A 292 -9.01 -33.52 -6.30
N ARG A 293 -10.03 -33.28 -5.47
CA ARG A 293 -11.34 -32.73 -5.88
C ARG A 293 -11.32 -31.22 -6.08
N ARG A 294 -10.22 -30.54 -5.79
CA ARG A 294 -10.11 -29.08 -5.81
C ARG A 294 -11.17 -28.41 -4.93
N ALA A 295 -11.48 -29.02 -3.79
CA ALA A 295 -12.44 -28.51 -2.82
C ALA A 295 -11.75 -27.61 -1.77
N PRO A 296 -12.42 -26.57 -1.24
CA PRO A 296 -11.91 -25.82 -0.11
C PRO A 296 -11.96 -26.69 1.15
N PHE A 297 -11.04 -26.46 2.08
CA PHE A 297 -11.02 -27.12 3.38
C PHE A 297 -10.59 -26.16 4.49
N SER A 298 -10.99 -26.47 5.70
CA SER A 298 -10.65 -25.70 6.91
C SER A 298 -10.39 -26.67 8.07
N GLU A 299 -9.51 -26.23 9.00
CA GLU A 299 -9.26 -26.88 10.29
C GLU A 299 -8.80 -28.34 10.19
N ILE A 300 -8.06 -28.69 9.13
CA ILE A 300 -7.44 -30.03 9.03
C ILE A 300 -6.22 -30.05 9.93
N GLN A 301 -6.28 -30.86 11.01
CA GLN A 301 -5.20 -31.00 11.96
C GLN A 301 -4.37 -32.24 11.65
N ALA A 302 -3.05 -32.07 11.61
CA ALA A 302 -2.06 -33.14 11.45
C ALA A 302 -0.96 -32.99 12.50
N CYS A 303 -0.70 -34.06 13.26
CA CYS A 303 0.42 -34.13 14.20
C CYS A 303 1.55 -34.98 13.62
N ILE A 304 2.73 -34.40 13.52
CA ILE A 304 3.94 -34.96 12.96
C ILE A 304 4.98 -35.13 14.07
N SER A 305 5.64 -36.28 14.10
CA SER A 305 6.70 -36.57 15.05
C SER A 305 8.05 -36.33 14.40
N GLY A 306 8.75 -35.28 14.81
CA GLY A 306 10.10 -34.94 14.36
C GLY A 306 11.16 -35.20 15.45
N ASN A 307 12.42 -34.84 15.16
CA ASN A 307 13.54 -34.99 16.10
C ASN A 307 13.37 -34.13 17.39
N ASP A 308 12.62 -33.05 17.31
CA ASP A 308 12.38 -32.10 18.42
C ASP A 308 11.07 -32.37 19.19
N GLY A 309 10.39 -33.48 18.92
CA GLY A 309 9.11 -33.84 19.52
C GLY A 309 7.95 -33.87 18.54
N THR A 310 6.72 -34.03 19.06
CA THR A 310 5.51 -34.02 18.25
C THR A 310 5.01 -32.58 18.08
N ARG A 311 4.80 -32.17 16.85
CA ARG A 311 4.19 -30.89 16.50
C ARG A 311 2.84 -31.11 15.83
N CYS A 312 1.84 -30.34 16.25
CA CYS A 312 0.50 -30.39 15.68
C CYS A 312 0.23 -29.10 14.90
N ILE A 313 -0.06 -29.25 13.62
CA ILE A 313 -0.38 -28.13 12.72
C ILE A 313 -1.83 -28.20 12.29
N GLU A 314 -2.44 -27.06 12.11
CA GLU A 314 -3.77 -26.90 11.54
C GLU A 314 -3.69 -26.20 10.19
N LEU A 315 -4.38 -26.73 9.20
CA LEU A 315 -4.33 -26.25 7.81
C LEU A 315 -5.71 -25.93 7.28
N SER A 316 -5.83 -24.75 6.64
CA SER A 316 -7.01 -24.33 5.91
C SER A 316 -6.61 -23.77 4.56
N ALA A 317 -7.36 -24.08 3.49
CA ALA A 317 -7.05 -23.57 2.16
C ALA A 317 -8.27 -23.48 1.23
N ARG A 318 -8.10 -22.65 0.19
CA ARG A 318 -9.06 -22.51 -0.91
C ARG A 318 -8.36 -22.65 -2.26
N PRO A 319 -9.02 -23.28 -3.25
CA PRO A 319 -8.50 -23.38 -4.61
C PRO A 319 -8.48 -22.00 -5.26
N ARG A 320 -7.46 -21.76 -6.11
CA ARG A 320 -7.29 -20.53 -6.89
C ARG A 320 -7.50 -20.83 -8.36
N TYR A 321 -8.16 -19.89 -9.03
CA TYR A 321 -8.44 -19.94 -10.47
C TYR A 321 -7.95 -18.64 -11.11
N ASN A 322 -7.44 -18.70 -12.34
CA ASN A 322 -7.11 -17.51 -13.11
C ASN A 322 -8.38 -16.83 -13.66
N GLY A 323 -8.21 -15.66 -14.30
CA GLY A 323 -9.33 -14.92 -14.91
C GLY A 323 -10.09 -15.66 -16.02
N GLN A 324 -9.58 -16.81 -16.48
CA GLN A 324 -10.19 -17.69 -17.48
C GLN A 324 -10.87 -18.94 -16.85
N GLY A 325 -10.95 -19.00 -15.52
CA GLY A 325 -11.53 -20.12 -14.79
C GLY A 325 -10.64 -21.37 -14.71
N ARG A 326 -9.36 -21.30 -15.12
CA ARG A 326 -8.44 -22.42 -15.05
C ARG A 326 -7.82 -22.50 -13.66
N PHE A 327 -7.78 -23.70 -13.08
CA PHE A 327 -7.14 -23.96 -11.79
C PHE A 327 -5.63 -23.65 -11.85
N ILE A 328 -5.14 -22.86 -10.89
CA ILE A 328 -3.74 -22.44 -10.78
C ILE A 328 -3.08 -22.89 -9.48
N GLY A 329 -3.81 -23.54 -8.57
CA GLY A 329 -3.29 -24.07 -7.31
C GLY A 329 -4.15 -23.73 -6.10
N TYR A 330 -3.56 -23.77 -4.93
CA TYR A 330 -4.20 -23.43 -3.65
C TYR A 330 -3.47 -22.28 -2.97
N ARG A 331 -4.21 -21.55 -2.15
CA ARG A 331 -3.65 -20.65 -1.12
C ARG A 331 -4.32 -20.95 0.20
N GLY A 332 -3.52 -21.12 1.23
CA GLY A 332 -3.98 -21.47 2.54
C GLY A 332 -3.21 -20.79 3.66
N VAL A 333 -3.75 -20.96 4.84
CA VAL A 333 -3.13 -20.58 6.12
C VAL A 333 -2.89 -21.86 6.93
N GLY A 334 -1.85 -21.84 7.73
CA GLY A 334 -1.56 -22.86 8.69
C GLY A 334 -1.13 -22.25 10.01
N SER A 335 -1.38 -22.95 11.11
CA SER A 335 -1.00 -22.56 12.46
C SER A 335 -0.38 -23.72 13.22
N ASP A 336 0.54 -23.41 14.13
CA ASP A 336 1.05 -24.37 15.12
C ASP A 336 0.08 -24.40 16.31
N VAL A 337 -0.60 -25.53 16.47
CA VAL A 337 -1.58 -25.74 17.54
C VAL A 337 -1.06 -26.68 18.62
N THR A 338 0.26 -26.92 18.66
CA THR A 338 0.89 -27.86 19.58
C THR A 338 0.58 -27.51 21.04
N GLU A 339 0.85 -26.27 21.47
CA GLU A 339 0.61 -25.85 22.83
C GLU A 339 -0.88 -25.88 23.22
N ALA A 340 -1.74 -25.45 22.30
CA ALA A 340 -3.20 -25.48 22.52
C ALA A 340 -3.69 -26.92 22.69
N ARG A 341 -3.19 -27.85 21.86
CA ARG A 341 -3.51 -29.27 21.93
C ARG A 341 -3.02 -29.91 23.22
N GLU A 342 -1.75 -29.69 23.57
CA GLU A 342 -1.20 -30.20 24.84
C GLU A 342 -1.94 -29.65 26.06
N ALA A 343 -2.36 -28.37 26.03
CA ALA A 343 -3.16 -27.80 27.09
C ALA A 343 -4.54 -28.47 27.18
N ALA A 344 -5.20 -28.70 26.05
CA ALA A 344 -6.49 -29.40 26.00
C ALA A 344 -6.35 -30.87 26.50
N ASP A 345 -5.30 -31.56 26.07
CA ASP A 345 -5.03 -32.94 26.51
C ASP A 345 -4.73 -33.01 28.03
N ARG A 346 -3.98 -32.03 28.56
CA ARG A 346 -3.74 -31.91 30.03
C ARG A 346 -5.04 -31.66 30.78
N ILE A 347 -5.90 -30.76 30.29
CA ILE A 347 -7.21 -30.49 30.90
C ILE A 347 -8.10 -31.75 30.87
N ALA A 348 -8.15 -32.43 29.73
CA ALA A 348 -8.91 -33.69 29.60
C ALA A 348 -8.40 -34.79 30.53
N HIS A 349 -7.06 -34.87 30.68
CA HIS A 349 -6.46 -35.82 31.65
C HIS A 349 -6.81 -35.48 33.10
N MET A 350 -6.68 -34.20 33.49
CA MET A 350 -7.06 -33.75 34.84
C MET A 350 -8.56 -33.94 35.14
N ALA A 351 -9.42 -33.82 34.13
CA ALA A 351 -10.87 -34.04 34.30
C ALA A 351 -11.22 -35.51 34.54
N ARG A 352 -10.34 -36.47 34.14
CA ARG A 352 -10.60 -37.92 34.22
C ARG A 352 -9.72 -38.68 35.24
N HIS A 353 -8.68 -38.03 35.75
CA HIS A 353 -7.76 -38.66 36.72
C HIS A 353 -7.71 -37.84 38.00
N ASP A 354 -7.44 -38.53 39.11
CA ASP A 354 -7.23 -37.93 40.42
C ASP A 354 -5.82 -37.30 40.48
N ALA A 355 -5.76 -36.04 40.89
CA ALA A 355 -4.51 -35.27 40.87
C ALA A 355 -3.44 -35.77 41.87
N LEU A 356 -3.85 -36.51 42.93
CA LEU A 356 -2.95 -37.00 43.95
C LEU A 356 -2.32 -38.35 43.57
N THR A 357 -3.13 -39.26 43.07
CA THR A 357 -2.78 -40.65 42.82
C THR A 357 -2.48 -40.97 41.36
N GLY A 358 -2.96 -40.14 40.46
CA GLY A 358 -2.88 -40.37 39.02
C GLY A 358 -3.83 -41.47 38.50
N LEU A 359 -4.60 -42.09 39.36
CA LEU A 359 -5.59 -43.09 38.96
C LEU A 359 -6.82 -42.44 38.28
N PRO A 360 -7.59 -43.21 37.47
CA PRO A 360 -8.87 -42.77 36.98
C PRO A 360 -9.76 -42.28 38.11
N ASN A 361 -10.36 -41.09 37.93
CA ASN A 361 -11.24 -40.53 38.93
C ASN A 361 -12.64 -41.17 38.86
N ARG A 362 -13.56 -40.73 39.77
CA ARG A 362 -14.93 -41.24 39.85
C ARG A 362 -15.68 -41.12 38.51
N LEU A 363 -15.41 -40.03 37.71
CA LEU A 363 -16.09 -39.83 36.43
C LEU A 363 -15.69 -40.93 35.45
N GLN A 364 -14.39 -41.19 35.30
CA GLN A 364 -13.89 -42.21 34.39
C GLN A 364 -14.28 -43.61 34.81
N LEU A 365 -14.37 -43.89 36.15
CA LEU A 365 -14.86 -45.15 36.65
C LEU A 365 -16.34 -45.38 36.24
N LEU A 366 -17.19 -44.36 36.35
CA LEU A 366 -18.60 -44.46 35.97
C LEU A 366 -18.80 -44.64 34.46
N GLU A 367 -17.99 -43.98 33.65
CA GLU A 367 -17.99 -44.18 32.20
C GLU A 367 -17.59 -45.63 31.85
N ALA A 368 -16.48 -46.12 32.38
CA ALA A 368 -16.00 -47.50 32.15
C ALA A 368 -17.00 -48.56 32.64
N LEU A 369 -17.65 -48.32 33.78
CA LEU A 369 -18.69 -49.22 34.28
C LEU A 369 -19.90 -49.24 33.36
N GLY A 370 -20.32 -48.07 32.83
CA GLY A 370 -21.43 -47.95 31.88
C GLY A 370 -21.15 -48.73 30.60
N GLU A 371 -19.93 -48.59 30.04
CA GLU A 371 -19.49 -49.36 28.85
C GLU A 371 -19.45 -50.87 29.09
N ALA A 372 -18.91 -51.26 30.26
CA ALA A 372 -18.86 -52.67 30.63
C ALA A 372 -20.27 -53.29 30.80
N LEU A 373 -21.21 -52.56 31.39
CA LEU A 373 -22.60 -53.02 31.56
C LEU A 373 -23.32 -53.13 30.19
N THR A 374 -23.08 -52.20 29.30
CA THR A 374 -23.64 -52.24 27.94
C THR A 374 -23.08 -53.43 27.18
N GLY A 375 -21.76 -53.67 27.27
CA GLY A 375 -21.11 -54.84 26.66
C GLY A 375 -21.65 -56.17 27.18
N VAL A 376 -21.96 -56.25 28.49
CA VAL A 376 -22.58 -57.43 29.07
C VAL A 376 -24.01 -57.65 28.54
N GLN A 377 -24.79 -56.55 28.37
CA GLN A 377 -26.13 -56.65 27.84
C GLN A 377 -26.17 -57.10 26.38
N GLU A 378 -25.21 -56.68 25.58
CA GLU A 378 -25.17 -56.99 24.14
C GLU A 378 -24.56 -58.35 23.83
N ASN A 379 -23.50 -58.76 24.56
CA ASN A 379 -22.70 -59.93 24.22
C ASN A 379 -22.83 -61.07 25.27
N GLY A 380 -23.57 -60.82 26.34
CA GLY A 380 -23.58 -61.72 27.49
C GLY A 380 -22.29 -61.64 28.33
N GLY A 381 -22.27 -62.22 29.47
CA GLY A 381 -21.08 -62.26 30.35
C GLY A 381 -21.37 -61.73 31.74
N LEU A 382 -20.36 -61.46 32.53
CA LEU A 382 -20.44 -60.92 33.89
C LEU A 382 -19.49 -59.74 34.02
N CYS A 383 -19.97 -58.71 34.74
CA CYS A 383 -19.13 -57.57 35.18
C CYS A 383 -19.11 -57.60 36.71
N ALA A 384 -17.94 -57.41 37.31
CA ALA A 384 -17.80 -57.31 38.76
C ALA A 384 -17.13 -55.97 39.09
N MET A 385 -17.64 -55.33 40.15
CA MET A 385 -17.06 -54.11 40.71
C MET A 385 -16.54 -54.37 42.10
N LEU A 386 -15.30 -53.99 42.38
CA LEU A 386 -14.69 -54.11 43.72
C LEU A 386 -14.50 -52.71 44.30
N LEU A 387 -15.03 -52.46 45.49
CA LEU A 387 -14.82 -51.24 46.25
C LEU A 387 -13.87 -51.56 47.43
N ILE A 388 -12.74 -50.84 47.50
CA ILE A 388 -11.75 -51.00 48.54
C ILE A 388 -11.69 -49.74 49.38
N ASP A 389 -11.66 -49.87 50.72
CA ASP A 389 -11.50 -48.78 51.68
C ASP A 389 -10.25 -49.05 52.56
N LEU A 390 -9.58 -47.98 52.97
CA LEU A 390 -8.41 -48.04 53.84
C LEU A 390 -8.79 -47.92 55.30
N ASP A 391 -8.62 -49.00 56.06
CA ASP A 391 -8.90 -49.01 57.49
C ASP A 391 -8.11 -47.94 58.24
N ARG A 392 -8.79 -47.16 59.08
CA ARG A 392 -8.18 -46.12 59.93
C ARG A 392 -7.39 -45.05 59.21
N PHE A 393 -7.65 -44.78 57.92
CA PHE A 393 -6.97 -43.71 57.15
C PHE A 393 -7.09 -42.33 57.83
N LYS A 394 -8.25 -42.02 58.43
CA LYS A 394 -8.45 -40.81 59.23
C LYS A 394 -7.45 -40.73 60.40
N SER A 395 -7.16 -41.83 61.10
CA SER A 395 -6.22 -41.86 62.23
C SER A 395 -4.78 -41.58 61.75
N VAL A 396 -4.42 -41.99 60.56
CA VAL A 396 -3.11 -41.66 59.94
C VAL A 396 -3.00 -40.16 59.70
N ASN A 397 -4.05 -39.53 59.11
CA ASN A 397 -4.07 -38.10 58.92
C ASN A 397 -4.04 -37.30 60.22
N ASP A 398 -4.82 -37.71 61.24
CA ASP A 398 -4.92 -37.01 62.51
C ASP A 398 -3.61 -37.15 63.34
N SER A 399 -2.88 -38.25 63.19
CA SER A 399 -1.65 -38.51 63.97
C SER A 399 -0.36 -38.06 63.26
N LEU A 400 -0.25 -38.20 61.95
CA LEU A 400 0.95 -37.97 61.16
C LEU A 400 0.83 -36.84 60.16
N GLY A 401 -0.36 -36.19 60.07
CA GLY A 401 -0.65 -35.10 59.18
C GLY A 401 -1.06 -35.53 57.77
N HIS A 402 -1.67 -34.64 57.02
CA HIS A 402 -2.20 -34.92 55.67
C HIS A 402 -1.12 -35.31 54.67
N VAL A 403 0.14 -34.83 54.82
CA VAL A 403 1.26 -35.21 53.96
C VAL A 403 1.57 -36.70 54.05
N ALA A 404 1.48 -37.31 55.25
CA ALA A 404 1.65 -38.71 55.43
C ALA A 404 0.49 -39.55 54.86
N GLY A 405 -0.74 -39.05 54.98
CA GLY A 405 -1.89 -39.64 54.32
C GLY A 405 -1.82 -39.59 52.79
N ASP A 406 -1.42 -38.47 52.23
CA ASP A 406 -1.21 -38.32 50.79
C ASP A 406 -0.11 -39.31 50.27
N HIS A 407 0.96 -39.48 51.03
CA HIS A 407 2.02 -40.46 50.70
C HIS A 407 1.47 -41.88 50.72
N LEU A 408 0.66 -42.22 51.73
CA LEU A 408 0.04 -43.53 51.85
C LEU A 408 -0.90 -43.80 50.65
N LEU A 409 -1.75 -42.82 50.26
CA LEU A 409 -2.62 -42.94 49.09
C LEU A 409 -1.84 -43.20 47.82
N ARG A 410 -0.71 -42.49 47.61
CA ARG A 410 0.17 -42.74 46.45
C ARG A 410 0.86 -44.10 46.46
N GLN A 411 1.09 -44.69 47.63
CA GLN A 411 1.73 -46.03 47.72
C GLN A 411 0.72 -47.18 47.51
N VAL A 412 -0.55 -46.93 47.78
CA VAL A 412 -1.60 -47.95 47.64
C VAL A 412 -2.25 -47.90 46.25
N SER A 413 -2.12 -46.78 45.55
CA SER A 413 -2.58 -46.62 44.18
C SER A 413 -1.64 -47.24 43.17
#